data_75604263db02b8f0e1f183e1674453f3
#
_entry.id   75604263db02b8f0e1f183e1674453f3
#
_cell.length_a   1.000
_cell.length_b   1.000
_cell.length_c   1.000
_cell.angle_alpha   90.00
_cell.angle_beta   90.00
_cell.angle_gamma   90.00
#
_symmetry.space_group_name_H-M   'P 1'
#
loop_
_entity.id
_entity.type
_entity.pdbx_description
1 polymer ?
#
loop_
_entity_poly.entity_id
_entity_poly.type
_entity_poly.pdbx_seq_one_letter_code
_entity_poly.pdbx_strand_id
1 'polypeptide(L)'
;MVIKALRHIWRTWPIFSPLRKVKYRLHLKRKEWQERLVRFFLYGQRPLSQLYSRRALQEYIDHLDDFVCAAKAPFVPDSDGAVPMEKAPRVIAYYLPQFYAFPQNDAWHGRGFTEWTTAGKGFPMFAGHYQPRIPYDVGFYSLKDTEVMHRQVELAQRYGVSGFCFYYYWFSGKRLMEKPLENFLKDKTLHFPFCLCWACDRWSKRWDGGTQELLMDSYLREDDARRFFADILPFVEDARYIRLAGRPLLQIYHVRQFPHDVYMRFLTELQELAEKEGFRFHISIALTNDMYAEVDYTSIQPADWGADSFVEFPPHGRLRFDDMPRRRDIRFVNPCFHGKIYDMNVFFEKRQYESPLVQGKCFRTVFPAWDNTARKWQTSAMVYTNITPERYGQWLESCLRYTQHSFDAEEQLVFVNAWNEWGEGAHLEPDIYYGYAYLTETRRAIQRVSGNSHS
;
A
#
# COMPACT_ATOMS: atom_id res chain seq x y z
N MET A 1 24.25 -27.46 -10.59
CA MET A 1 25.30 -26.41 -10.63
C MET A 1 25.29 -25.61 -11.93
N VAL A 2 25.36 -26.22 -13.10
CA VAL A 2 25.39 -25.54 -14.42
C VAL A 2 24.18 -24.64 -14.69
N ILE A 3 22.96 -25.08 -14.35
CA ILE A 3 21.71 -24.28 -14.56
C ILE A 3 21.65 -23.01 -13.67
N LYS A 4 22.20 -23.07 -12.46
CA LYS A 4 22.31 -21.89 -11.59
C LYS A 4 23.34 -20.90 -12.12
N ALA A 5 24.47 -21.37 -12.60
CA ALA A 5 25.51 -20.53 -13.20
C ALA A 5 25.02 -19.85 -14.50
N LEU A 6 24.33 -20.59 -15.37
CA LEU A 6 23.74 -20.05 -16.60
C LEU A 6 22.64 -19.01 -16.30
N ARG A 7 21.83 -19.21 -15.23
CA ARG A 7 20.86 -18.20 -14.76
C ARG A 7 21.54 -16.94 -14.20
N HIS A 8 22.68 -17.09 -13.54
CA HIS A 8 23.45 -15.96 -13.01
C HIS A 8 24.09 -15.16 -14.17
N ILE A 9 24.75 -15.82 -15.12
CA ILE A 9 25.32 -15.19 -16.32
C ILE A 9 24.23 -14.46 -17.11
N TRP A 10 23.04 -15.04 -17.24
CA TRP A 10 21.93 -14.45 -17.97
C TRP A 10 21.35 -13.20 -17.24
N ARG A 11 21.53 -13.12 -15.93
CA ARG A 11 21.08 -11.97 -15.10
C ARG A 11 22.08 -10.81 -15.05
N THR A 12 23.36 -11.09 -15.15
CA THR A 12 24.42 -10.10 -14.86
C THR A 12 25.08 -9.51 -16.09
N TRP A 13 24.98 -10.13 -17.27
CA TRP A 13 25.66 -9.63 -18.46
C TRP A 13 24.84 -8.56 -19.19
N PRO A 14 25.44 -7.35 -19.45
CA PRO A 14 24.78 -6.23 -20.13
C PRO A 14 24.24 -6.56 -21.52
N ILE A 15 24.94 -7.45 -22.24
CA ILE A 15 24.58 -7.93 -23.60
C ILE A 15 23.15 -8.51 -23.66
N PHE A 16 22.65 -9.08 -22.57
CA PHE A 16 21.29 -9.67 -22.51
C PHE A 16 20.18 -8.70 -22.10
N SER A 17 20.52 -7.44 -21.83
CA SER A 17 19.53 -6.40 -21.46
C SER A 17 18.43 -6.20 -22.53
N PRO A 18 18.74 -6.10 -23.85
CA PRO A 18 17.74 -6.00 -24.90
C PRO A 18 16.84 -7.25 -24.99
N LEU A 19 17.45 -8.45 -24.86
CA LEU A 19 16.72 -9.72 -24.92
C LEU A 19 15.77 -9.89 -23.72
N ARG A 20 16.15 -9.38 -22.54
CA ARG A 20 15.28 -9.35 -21.35
C ARG A 20 14.07 -8.43 -21.57
N LYS A 21 14.28 -7.25 -22.14
CA LYS A 21 13.18 -6.32 -22.51
C LYS A 21 12.23 -6.95 -23.53
N VAL A 22 12.79 -7.65 -24.54
CA VAL A 22 11.99 -8.37 -25.53
C VAL A 22 11.23 -9.54 -24.87
N LYS A 23 11.89 -10.35 -24.04
CA LYS A 23 11.23 -11.46 -23.33
C LYS A 23 10.15 -10.97 -22.37
N TYR A 24 10.38 -9.87 -21.66
CA TYR A 24 9.39 -9.23 -20.82
C TYR A 24 8.18 -8.70 -21.62
N ARG A 25 8.45 -8.02 -22.76
CA ARG A 25 7.39 -7.56 -23.68
C ARG A 25 6.61 -8.74 -24.29
N LEU A 26 7.28 -9.82 -24.66
CA LEU A 26 6.64 -11.03 -25.17
C LEU A 26 5.83 -11.73 -24.07
N HIS A 27 6.32 -11.74 -22.84
CA HIS A 27 5.58 -12.27 -21.69
C HIS A 27 4.33 -11.44 -21.40
N LEU A 28 4.44 -10.12 -21.44
CA LEU A 28 3.28 -9.22 -21.30
C LEU A 28 2.27 -9.43 -22.43
N LYS A 29 2.71 -9.45 -23.70
CA LYS A 29 1.83 -9.72 -24.84
C LYS A 29 1.16 -11.10 -24.75
N ARG A 30 1.89 -12.13 -24.32
CA ARG A 30 1.33 -13.47 -24.11
C ARG A 30 0.28 -13.46 -23.00
N LYS A 31 0.52 -12.71 -21.91
CA LYS A 31 -0.41 -12.53 -20.81
C LYS A 31 -1.68 -11.77 -21.26
N GLU A 32 -1.51 -10.71 -22.05
CA GLU A 32 -2.61 -9.98 -22.67
C GLU A 32 -3.43 -10.87 -23.62
N TRP A 33 -2.76 -11.68 -24.43
CA TRP A 33 -3.43 -12.62 -25.33
C TRP A 33 -4.20 -13.70 -24.55
N GLN A 34 -3.62 -14.21 -23.47
CA GLN A 34 -4.30 -15.16 -22.59
C GLN A 34 -5.49 -14.51 -21.90
N GLU A 35 -5.37 -13.28 -21.41
CA GLU A 35 -6.46 -12.52 -20.82
C GLU A 35 -7.56 -12.22 -21.86
N ARG A 36 -7.19 -11.86 -23.10
CA ARG A 36 -8.16 -11.67 -24.20
C ARG A 36 -8.88 -12.96 -24.59
N LEU A 37 -8.15 -14.07 -24.68
CA LEU A 37 -8.75 -15.38 -24.96
C LEU A 37 -9.66 -15.82 -23.81
N VAL A 38 -9.21 -15.66 -22.56
CA VAL A 38 -10.04 -15.95 -21.39
C VAL A 38 -11.30 -15.08 -21.39
N ARG A 39 -11.16 -13.77 -21.67
CA ARG A 39 -12.33 -12.88 -21.83
C ARG A 39 -13.24 -13.32 -22.99
N PHE A 40 -12.67 -13.63 -24.16
CA PHE A 40 -13.44 -14.04 -25.32
C PHE A 40 -14.19 -15.36 -25.08
N PHE A 41 -13.54 -16.36 -24.48
CA PHE A 41 -14.14 -17.66 -24.20
C PHE A 41 -15.07 -17.67 -22.98
N LEU A 42 -14.77 -16.86 -21.95
CA LEU A 42 -15.56 -16.82 -20.72
C LEU A 42 -16.67 -15.77 -20.76
N TYR A 43 -16.48 -14.65 -21.48
CA TYR A 43 -17.41 -13.50 -21.43
C TYR A 43 -18.04 -13.14 -22.77
N GLY A 44 -17.76 -13.89 -23.84
CA GLY A 44 -18.37 -13.63 -25.16
C GLY A 44 -19.87 -13.44 -25.07
N GLN A 45 -20.34 -12.20 -24.96
CA GLN A 45 -21.75 -11.73 -24.99
C GLN A 45 -22.74 -12.41 -24.01
N ARG A 46 -22.28 -13.22 -23.05
CA ARG A 46 -23.19 -13.82 -22.07
C ARG A 46 -23.30 -12.94 -20.82
N PRO A 47 -24.52 -12.68 -20.34
CA PRO A 47 -24.70 -11.97 -19.08
C PRO A 47 -24.05 -12.75 -17.93
N LEU A 48 -23.47 -12.03 -16.95
CA LEU A 48 -22.79 -12.59 -15.77
C LEU A 48 -23.61 -13.69 -15.07
N SER A 49 -24.92 -13.56 -15.06
CA SER A 49 -25.87 -14.56 -14.51
C SER A 49 -25.77 -15.95 -15.16
N GLN A 50 -25.22 -16.07 -16.39
CA GLN A 50 -25.04 -17.35 -17.09
C GLN A 50 -23.63 -17.95 -16.86
N LEU A 51 -22.69 -17.21 -16.20
CA LEU A 51 -21.35 -17.68 -15.91
C LEU A 51 -21.27 -18.45 -14.59
N TYR A 52 -22.22 -18.22 -13.68
CA TYR A 52 -22.28 -18.95 -12.42
C TYR A 52 -23.03 -20.25 -12.61
N SER A 53 -22.36 -21.39 -12.46
CA SER A 53 -23.06 -22.67 -12.43
C SER A 53 -23.98 -22.72 -11.19
N ARG A 54 -25.14 -23.43 -11.32
CA ARG A 54 -26.01 -23.69 -10.15
C ARG A 54 -25.24 -24.29 -8.97
N ARG A 55 -24.21 -25.08 -9.24
CA ARG A 55 -23.34 -25.70 -8.26
C ARG A 55 -22.51 -24.65 -7.54
N ALA A 56 -21.87 -23.68 -8.23
CA ALA A 56 -21.07 -22.62 -7.60
C ALA A 56 -21.96 -21.70 -6.73
N LEU A 57 -23.20 -21.44 -7.19
CA LEU A 57 -24.17 -20.68 -6.40
C LEU A 57 -24.59 -21.46 -5.14
N GLN A 58 -24.86 -22.76 -5.27
CA GLN A 58 -25.22 -23.61 -4.13
C GLN A 58 -24.04 -23.69 -3.14
N GLU A 59 -22.83 -23.90 -3.62
CA GLU A 59 -21.63 -23.91 -2.80
C GLU A 59 -21.41 -22.56 -2.07
N TYR A 60 -21.75 -21.45 -2.72
CA TYR A 60 -21.74 -20.13 -2.08
C TYR A 60 -22.79 -20.05 -0.96
N ILE A 61 -24.03 -20.49 -1.23
CA ILE A 61 -25.10 -20.51 -0.23
C ILE A 61 -24.73 -21.39 0.96
N ASP A 62 -24.20 -22.60 0.71
CA ASP A 62 -23.80 -23.55 1.74
C ASP A 62 -22.66 -22.98 2.64
N HIS A 63 -21.89 -22.03 2.13
CA HIS A 63 -20.81 -21.34 2.85
C HIS A 63 -21.17 -19.97 3.38
N LEU A 64 -22.36 -19.45 3.03
CA LEU A 64 -22.87 -18.23 3.67
C LEU A 64 -22.94 -18.38 5.19
N ASP A 65 -23.25 -19.57 5.68
CA ASP A 65 -23.27 -19.86 7.13
C ASP A 65 -21.88 -19.76 7.74
N ASP A 66 -20.83 -20.23 7.08
CA ASP A 66 -19.43 -20.07 7.53
C ASP A 66 -19.01 -18.60 7.52
N PHE A 67 -19.65 -17.79 6.70
CA PHE A 67 -19.32 -16.38 6.48
C PHE A 67 -20.20 -15.44 7.33
N VAL A 68 -21.51 -15.73 7.40
CA VAL A 68 -22.51 -14.90 8.13
C VAL A 68 -22.63 -15.36 9.57
N CYS A 69 -22.53 -16.66 9.82
CA CYS A 69 -22.46 -17.24 11.15
C CYS A 69 -21.01 -17.29 11.68
N ALA A 70 -20.17 -16.38 11.29
CA ALA A 70 -18.96 -16.04 12.01
C ALA A 70 -19.28 -15.59 13.46
N ALA A 71 -20.24 -16.27 14.09
CA ALA A 71 -20.56 -16.18 15.52
C ALA A 71 -19.34 -16.50 16.42
N LYS A 72 -18.21 -16.78 15.80
CA LYS A 72 -16.87 -16.87 16.33
C LYS A 72 -15.93 -15.89 15.62
N ALA A 73 -16.45 -14.85 14.97
CA ALA A 73 -15.60 -13.79 14.44
C ALA A 73 -14.72 -13.27 15.57
N PRO A 74 -13.44 -13.07 15.33
CA PRO A 74 -12.52 -12.53 16.33
C PRO A 74 -12.74 -11.02 16.54
N PHE A 75 -14.01 -10.61 16.64
CA PHE A 75 -14.39 -9.23 16.85
C PHE A 75 -13.88 -8.74 18.21
N VAL A 76 -13.04 -7.73 18.19
CA VAL A 76 -12.55 -7.05 19.39
C VAL A 76 -13.28 -5.71 19.50
N PRO A 77 -13.98 -5.45 20.62
CA PRO A 77 -14.64 -4.16 20.86
C PRO A 77 -13.61 -3.04 21.06
N ASP A 78 -14.07 -1.79 20.94
CA ASP A 78 -13.29 -0.62 21.29
C ASP A 78 -12.87 -0.69 22.77
N SER A 79 -11.66 -0.25 23.05
CA SER A 79 -11.14 -0.28 24.43
C SER A 79 -10.17 0.88 24.67
N ASP A 80 -10.29 1.47 25.83
CA ASP A 80 -9.33 2.45 26.30
C ASP A 80 -8.00 1.82 26.72
N GLY A 81 -6.94 2.60 26.63
CA GLY A 81 -5.61 2.18 27.06
C GLY A 81 -4.56 3.23 26.75
N ALA A 82 -3.67 3.45 27.70
CA ALA A 82 -2.54 4.33 27.50
C ALA A 82 -1.50 3.73 26.54
N VAL A 83 -0.98 4.57 25.66
CA VAL A 83 0.14 4.23 24.76
C VAL A 83 1.34 5.08 25.16
N PRO A 84 2.45 4.47 25.62
CA PRO A 84 3.67 5.21 25.96
C PRO A 84 4.43 5.61 24.70
N MET A 85 3.90 6.58 23.96
CA MET A 85 4.39 7.01 22.64
C MET A 85 5.83 7.53 22.67
N GLU A 86 6.28 8.09 23.78
CA GLU A 86 7.60 8.71 23.92
C GLU A 86 8.76 7.69 23.93
N LYS A 87 8.48 6.42 24.18
CA LYS A 87 9.49 5.37 24.37
C LYS A 87 9.55 4.35 23.24
N ALA A 88 8.81 4.55 22.18
CA ALA A 88 8.78 3.64 21.03
C ALA A 88 8.94 4.41 19.72
N PRO A 89 9.41 3.76 18.66
CA PRO A 89 9.40 4.33 17.33
C PRO A 89 7.99 4.78 16.93
N ARG A 90 7.91 5.88 16.20
CA ARG A 90 6.64 6.43 15.71
C ARG A 90 6.04 5.52 14.64
N VAL A 91 4.76 5.17 14.77
CA VAL A 91 4.01 4.39 13.78
C VAL A 91 3.26 5.35 12.86
N ILE A 92 3.54 5.31 11.57
CA ILE A 92 2.95 6.18 10.55
C ILE A 92 2.11 5.32 9.59
N ALA A 93 0.83 5.64 9.41
CA ALA A 93 -0.03 4.90 8.51
C ALA A 93 -0.22 5.65 7.18
N TYR A 94 -0.08 4.92 6.05
CA TYR A 94 -0.44 5.49 4.75
C TYR A 94 -1.94 5.78 4.70
N TYR A 95 -2.29 6.90 4.07
CA TYR A 95 -3.67 7.39 4.03
C TYR A 95 -4.12 7.67 2.59
N LEU A 96 -5.17 6.97 2.17
CA LEU A 96 -5.77 7.14 0.84
C LEU A 96 -6.85 8.23 0.88
N PRO A 97 -6.75 9.30 0.07
CA PRO A 97 -7.73 10.38 0.04
C PRO A 97 -8.95 10.12 -0.86
N GLN A 98 -9.08 8.97 -1.52
CA GLN A 98 -10.06 8.70 -2.60
C GLN A 98 -11.50 8.39 -2.11
N PHE A 99 -11.91 8.93 -0.97
CA PHE A 99 -13.23 8.67 -0.40
C PHE A 99 -14.23 9.83 -0.62
N TYR A 100 -14.16 10.48 -1.78
CA TYR A 100 -15.14 11.46 -2.24
C TYR A 100 -15.20 11.49 -3.76
N ALA A 101 -16.35 11.89 -4.32
CA ALA A 101 -16.50 12.03 -5.76
C ALA A 101 -15.83 13.32 -6.26
N PHE A 102 -15.08 13.23 -7.35
CA PHE A 102 -14.46 14.37 -8.01
C PHE A 102 -14.53 14.21 -9.54
N PRO A 103 -14.44 15.31 -10.30
CA PRO A 103 -14.78 15.30 -11.74
C PRO A 103 -14.04 14.27 -12.58
N GLN A 104 -12.75 14.02 -12.29
CA GLN A 104 -11.96 13.07 -13.07
C GLN A 104 -12.42 11.62 -12.82
N ASN A 105 -12.68 11.25 -11.56
CA ASN A 105 -13.24 9.93 -11.25
C ASN A 105 -14.62 9.74 -11.87
N ASP A 106 -15.46 10.78 -11.83
CA ASP A 106 -16.78 10.75 -12.47
C ASP A 106 -16.67 10.49 -13.97
N ALA A 107 -15.71 11.12 -14.64
CA ALA A 107 -15.47 10.92 -16.07
C ALA A 107 -14.89 9.53 -16.39
N TRP A 108 -14.06 8.96 -15.53
CA TRP A 108 -13.39 7.68 -15.77
C TRP A 108 -14.23 6.46 -15.39
N HIS A 109 -14.98 6.56 -14.30
CA HIS A 109 -15.63 5.42 -13.64
C HIS A 109 -17.15 5.58 -13.48
N GLY A 110 -17.68 6.75 -13.85
CA GLY A 110 -19.09 7.09 -13.67
C GLY A 110 -19.35 7.99 -12.48
N ARG A 111 -20.45 8.76 -12.59
CA ARG A 111 -20.83 9.78 -11.62
C ARG A 111 -20.98 9.23 -10.20
N GLY A 112 -20.33 9.89 -9.25
CA GLY A 112 -20.38 9.54 -7.83
C GLY A 112 -19.40 8.46 -7.41
N PHE A 113 -18.44 8.10 -8.28
CA PHE A 113 -17.43 7.09 -7.95
C PHE A 113 -16.53 7.54 -6.81
N THR A 114 -16.32 6.64 -5.86
CA THR A 114 -15.35 6.76 -4.76
C THR A 114 -14.68 5.42 -4.53
N GLU A 115 -13.69 5.34 -3.64
CA GLU A 115 -13.09 4.06 -3.25
C GLU A 115 -14.13 3.07 -2.66
N TRP A 116 -15.21 3.57 -2.05
CA TRP A 116 -16.33 2.73 -1.62
C TRP A 116 -17.01 1.98 -2.76
N THR A 117 -17.04 2.57 -3.96
CA THR A 117 -17.54 1.88 -5.16
C THR A 117 -16.64 0.69 -5.50
N THR A 118 -15.35 0.81 -5.29
CA THR A 118 -14.39 -0.29 -5.45
C THR A 118 -14.55 -1.33 -4.36
N ALA A 119 -14.50 -0.94 -3.10
CA ALA A 119 -14.64 -1.85 -1.95
C ALA A 119 -15.96 -2.62 -1.97
N GLY A 120 -17.06 -1.96 -2.35
CA GLY A 120 -18.40 -2.55 -2.45
C GLY A 120 -18.54 -3.62 -3.55
N LYS A 121 -17.59 -3.75 -4.47
CA LYS A 121 -17.54 -4.86 -5.45
C LYS A 121 -16.97 -6.15 -4.86
N GLY A 122 -16.49 -6.10 -3.61
CA GLY A 122 -15.94 -7.25 -2.92
C GLY A 122 -16.95 -8.40 -2.88
N PHE A 123 -16.49 -9.60 -3.22
CA PHE A 123 -17.31 -10.81 -3.25
C PHE A 123 -16.43 -12.02 -2.89
N PRO A 124 -16.93 -12.97 -2.10
CA PRO A 124 -16.18 -14.17 -1.76
C PRO A 124 -15.82 -15.00 -2.99
N MET A 125 -14.52 -15.18 -3.24
CA MET A 125 -14.02 -15.95 -4.39
C MET A 125 -13.79 -17.42 -4.04
N PHE A 126 -13.63 -17.73 -2.77
CA PHE A 126 -13.37 -19.09 -2.28
C PHE A 126 -13.88 -19.25 -0.83
N ALA A 127 -14.00 -20.48 -0.38
CA ALA A 127 -14.46 -20.80 0.97
C ALA A 127 -13.55 -20.16 2.03
N GLY A 128 -14.16 -19.48 3.00
CA GLY A 128 -13.46 -18.72 4.05
C GLY A 128 -12.83 -17.40 3.58
N HIS A 129 -13.17 -16.92 2.37
CA HIS A 129 -12.70 -15.64 1.87
C HIS A 129 -13.51 -14.49 2.49
N TYR A 130 -12.83 -13.66 3.30
CA TYR A 130 -13.45 -12.50 3.94
C TYR A 130 -13.64 -11.35 2.93
N GLN A 131 -14.80 -11.30 2.31
CA GLN A 131 -15.32 -10.25 1.45
C GLN A 131 -16.86 -10.26 1.49
N PRO A 132 -17.55 -9.10 1.36
CA PRO A 132 -16.99 -7.75 1.30
C PRO A 132 -16.44 -7.28 2.66
N ARG A 133 -15.49 -6.35 2.62
CA ARG A 133 -15.01 -5.67 3.83
C ARG A 133 -15.88 -4.45 4.10
N ILE A 134 -16.47 -4.40 5.27
CA ILE A 134 -17.45 -3.38 5.65
C ILE A 134 -16.95 -2.61 6.86
N PRO A 135 -16.90 -1.27 6.78
CA PRO A 135 -16.45 -0.45 7.90
C PRO A 135 -17.43 -0.53 9.08
N TYR A 136 -16.89 -0.52 10.29
CA TYR A 136 -17.68 -0.60 11.52
C TYR A 136 -17.86 0.75 12.22
N ASP A 137 -16.76 1.43 12.56
CA ASP A 137 -16.81 2.65 13.39
C ASP A 137 -17.20 3.90 12.57
N VAL A 138 -16.38 4.18 11.54
CA VAL A 138 -16.51 5.39 10.72
C VAL A 138 -17.53 5.27 9.59
N GLY A 139 -18.05 4.05 9.36
CA GLY A 139 -19.02 3.80 8.29
C GLY A 139 -18.46 4.07 6.89
N PHE A 140 -19.36 4.18 5.91
CA PHE A 140 -19.04 4.56 4.54
C PHE A 140 -18.96 6.08 4.43
N TYR A 141 -17.85 6.64 4.85
CA TYR A 141 -17.64 8.08 4.99
C TYR A 141 -17.35 8.81 3.68
N SER A 142 -17.41 10.13 3.75
CA SER A 142 -16.90 11.03 2.71
C SER A 142 -15.83 11.94 3.27
N LEU A 143 -14.73 12.12 2.53
CA LEU A 143 -13.64 13.05 2.86
C LEU A 143 -13.85 14.45 2.26
N LYS A 144 -15.10 14.84 1.97
CA LYS A 144 -15.42 16.20 1.51
C LYS A 144 -15.20 17.27 2.58
N ASP A 145 -15.34 16.88 3.82
CA ASP A 145 -15.14 17.68 5.03
C ASP A 145 -14.25 16.93 6.02
N THR A 146 -14.00 17.50 7.20
CA THR A 146 -13.08 16.96 8.21
C THR A 146 -13.76 16.20 9.34
N GLU A 147 -15.08 16.10 9.37
CA GLU A 147 -15.80 15.47 10.48
C GLU A 147 -15.29 14.04 10.78
N VAL A 148 -15.24 13.22 9.74
CA VAL A 148 -14.74 11.84 9.89
C VAL A 148 -13.24 11.81 10.21
N MET A 149 -12.46 12.78 9.72
CA MET A 149 -11.03 12.85 10.01
C MET A 149 -10.74 13.06 11.51
N HIS A 150 -11.60 13.80 12.22
CA HIS A 150 -11.50 13.93 13.68
C HIS A 150 -11.62 12.56 14.35
N ARG A 151 -12.59 11.73 13.95
CA ARG A 151 -12.75 10.40 14.50
C ARG A 151 -11.56 9.48 14.12
N GLN A 152 -11.08 9.57 12.90
CA GLN A 152 -9.91 8.82 12.45
C GLN A 152 -8.65 9.19 13.25
N VAL A 153 -8.43 10.48 13.49
CA VAL A 153 -7.32 10.98 14.33
C VAL A 153 -7.46 10.51 15.78
N GLU A 154 -8.65 10.59 16.35
CA GLU A 154 -8.92 10.09 17.69
C GLU A 154 -8.58 8.61 17.84
N LEU A 155 -9.04 7.78 16.89
CA LEU A 155 -8.72 6.35 16.86
C LEU A 155 -7.21 6.11 16.69
N ALA A 156 -6.58 6.81 15.76
CA ALA A 156 -5.15 6.70 15.51
C ALA A 156 -4.34 6.99 16.79
N GLN A 157 -4.61 8.10 17.46
CA GLN A 157 -3.95 8.49 18.71
C GLN A 157 -4.20 7.48 19.84
N ARG A 158 -5.44 7.05 20.02
CA ARG A 158 -5.84 6.10 21.08
C ARG A 158 -5.15 4.76 20.95
N TYR A 159 -4.86 4.33 19.71
CA TYR A 159 -4.23 3.05 19.44
C TYR A 159 -2.73 3.14 19.07
N GLY A 160 -2.14 4.34 19.20
CA GLY A 160 -0.68 4.54 19.11
C GLY A 160 -0.15 4.78 17.71
N VAL A 161 -1.00 5.03 16.71
CA VAL A 161 -0.56 5.57 15.43
C VAL A 161 -0.18 7.03 15.64
N SER A 162 1.03 7.40 15.19
CA SER A 162 1.66 8.69 15.51
C SER A 162 1.52 9.73 14.41
N GLY A 163 1.00 9.33 13.24
CA GLY A 163 0.83 10.25 12.11
C GLY A 163 0.32 9.54 10.86
N PHE A 164 -0.11 10.34 9.89
CA PHE A 164 -0.51 9.85 8.57
C PHE A 164 0.50 10.22 7.49
N CYS A 165 0.73 9.29 6.55
CA CYS A 165 1.46 9.54 5.32
C CYS A 165 0.44 9.60 4.17
N PHE A 166 0.02 10.81 3.79
CA PHE A 166 -0.98 10.98 2.75
C PHE A 166 -0.41 10.68 1.38
N TYR A 167 -1.10 9.88 0.56
CA TYR A 167 -0.82 9.82 -0.86
C TYR A 167 -1.11 11.17 -1.50
N TYR A 168 -0.08 11.73 -2.14
CA TYR A 168 -0.12 13.01 -2.83
C TYR A 168 -0.05 12.78 -4.33
N TYR A 169 -1.17 12.98 -5.00
CA TYR A 169 -1.30 12.72 -6.43
C TYR A 169 -1.03 13.99 -7.23
N TRP A 170 0.16 14.05 -7.82
CA TRP A 170 0.60 15.19 -8.61
C TRP A 170 1.21 14.71 -9.93
N PHE A 171 0.70 15.25 -11.06
CA PHE A 171 1.00 14.84 -12.43
C PHE A 171 1.32 16.06 -13.26
N SER A 172 2.60 16.43 -13.39
CA SER A 172 3.08 17.55 -14.21
C SER A 172 2.28 18.86 -14.00
N GLY A 173 2.04 19.24 -12.74
CA GLY A 173 1.32 20.42 -12.33
C GLY A 173 -0.19 20.24 -12.22
N LYS A 174 -0.71 19.03 -12.37
CA LYS A 174 -2.10 18.71 -12.10
C LYS A 174 -2.23 17.88 -10.82
N ARG A 175 -2.93 18.40 -9.85
CA ARG A 175 -3.26 17.67 -8.62
C ARG A 175 -4.56 16.90 -8.80
N LEU A 176 -4.64 15.74 -8.16
CA LEU A 176 -5.87 14.97 -8.00
C LEU A 176 -6.08 14.65 -6.52
N MET A 177 -7.34 14.52 -6.13
CA MET A 177 -7.72 14.20 -4.75
C MET A 177 -7.18 15.19 -3.70
N GLU A 178 -7.02 16.43 -4.08
CA GLU A 178 -6.46 17.50 -3.26
C GLU A 178 -7.34 17.89 -2.06
N LYS A 179 -8.66 17.76 -2.22
CA LYS A 179 -9.64 18.29 -1.25
C LYS A 179 -9.45 17.78 0.19
N PRO A 180 -9.25 16.47 0.45
CA PRO A 180 -9.05 15.98 1.80
C PRO A 180 -7.79 16.54 2.48
N LEU A 181 -6.68 16.63 1.73
CA LEU A 181 -5.42 17.19 2.25
C LEU A 181 -5.55 18.68 2.54
N GLU A 182 -6.19 19.43 1.67
CA GLU A 182 -6.44 20.86 1.87
C GLU A 182 -7.34 21.12 3.07
N ASN A 183 -8.37 20.30 3.25
CA ASN A 183 -9.23 20.37 4.42
C ASN A 183 -8.45 20.06 5.69
N PHE A 184 -7.65 18.99 5.69
CA PHE A 184 -6.78 18.62 6.81
C PHE A 184 -5.79 19.75 7.14
N LEU A 185 -5.18 20.36 6.12
CA LEU A 185 -4.25 21.48 6.28
C LEU A 185 -4.94 22.70 6.92
N LYS A 186 -6.16 23.02 6.48
CA LYS A 186 -6.95 24.18 6.95
C LYS A 186 -7.49 23.99 8.36
N ASP A 187 -7.86 22.76 8.71
CA ASP A 187 -8.41 22.46 10.04
C ASP A 187 -7.28 22.28 11.05
N LYS A 188 -6.96 23.36 11.74
CA LYS A 188 -5.89 23.38 12.74
C LYS A 188 -6.29 22.69 14.06
N THR A 189 -7.53 22.25 14.21
CA THR A 189 -7.98 21.47 15.37
C THR A 189 -7.66 19.99 15.23
N LEU A 190 -7.31 19.53 14.01
CA LEU A 190 -6.74 18.21 13.75
C LEU A 190 -5.25 18.19 14.17
N HIS A 191 -5.00 18.09 15.48
CA HIS A 191 -3.65 18.04 16.05
C HIS A 191 -3.00 16.67 15.82
N PHE A 192 -2.64 16.37 14.56
CA PHE A 192 -2.05 15.07 14.21
C PHE A 192 -0.92 15.22 13.19
N PRO A 193 0.25 14.60 13.45
CA PRO A 193 1.38 14.68 12.52
C PRO A 193 1.07 14.04 11.16
N PHE A 194 1.65 14.59 10.10
CA PHE A 194 1.51 14.04 8.77
C PHE A 194 2.74 14.29 7.89
N CYS A 195 2.89 13.50 6.83
CA CYS A 195 3.81 13.74 5.73
C CYS A 195 3.15 13.35 4.40
N LEU A 196 3.85 13.61 3.31
CA LEU A 196 3.38 13.31 1.96
C LEU A 196 4.16 12.14 1.35
N CYS A 197 3.44 11.29 0.63
CA CYS A 197 4.00 10.31 -0.29
C CYS A 197 3.57 10.69 -1.71
N TRP A 198 4.48 11.22 -2.50
CA TRP A 198 4.20 11.54 -3.90
C TRP A 198 3.94 10.26 -4.69
N ALA A 199 2.66 9.99 -4.95
CA ALA A 199 2.19 8.85 -5.73
C ALA A 199 2.19 9.24 -7.22
N CYS A 200 3.32 9.04 -7.86
CA CYS A 200 3.57 9.49 -9.22
C CYS A 200 3.30 8.43 -10.30
N ASP A 201 2.59 7.36 -9.98
CA ASP A 201 2.27 6.30 -10.94
C ASP A 201 1.39 6.77 -12.10
N ARG A 202 1.64 6.24 -13.29
CA ARG A 202 0.72 6.38 -14.42
C ARG A 202 -0.59 5.65 -14.14
N TRP A 203 -1.70 6.33 -14.33
CA TRP A 203 -3.00 5.72 -14.14
C TRP A 203 -3.57 5.19 -15.43
N SER A 204 -4.07 3.97 -15.40
CA SER A 204 -4.76 3.31 -16.49
C SER A 204 -5.98 2.56 -15.96
N LYS A 205 -6.97 2.30 -16.79
CA LYS A 205 -8.13 1.44 -16.44
C LYS A 205 -7.74 0.03 -15.97
N ARG A 206 -6.47 -0.35 -16.13
CA ARG A 206 -5.93 -1.62 -15.64
C ARG A 206 -5.95 -1.74 -14.11
N TRP A 207 -5.89 -0.62 -13.40
CA TRP A 207 -5.98 -0.60 -11.94
C TRP A 207 -7.29 -1.21 -11.43
N ASP A 208 -8.38 -1.02 -12.18
CA ASP A 208 -9.70 -1.56 -11.88
C ASP A 208 -10.00 -2.86 -12.65
N GLY A 209 -8.98 -3.57 -13.11
CA GLY A 209 -9.13 -4.78 -13.92
C GLY A 209 -9.60 -4.53 -15.37
N GLY A 210 -9.63 -3.26 -15.82
CA GLY A 210 -9.99 -2.83 -17.17
C GLY A 210 -8.87 -2.95 -18.21
N THR A 211 -8.96 -2.12 -19.24
CA THR A 211 -8.00 -2.06 -20.36
C THR A 211 -6.71 -1.29 -19.99
N GLN A 212 -5.72 -1.31 -20.90
CA GLN A 212 -4.49 -0.49 -20.76
C GLN A 212 -4.70 0.98 -21.15
N GLU A 213 -5.93 1.43 -21.31
CA GLU A 213 -6.24 2.82 -21.61
C GLU A 213 -5.66 3.73 -20.51
N LEU A 214 -4.82 4.67 -20.95
CA LEU A 214 -4.18 5.63 -20.06
C LEU A 214 -5.20 6.68 -19.61
N LEU A 215 -5.37 6.82 -18.30
CA LEU A 215 -6.25 7.82 -17.68
C LEU A 215 -5.48 9.08 -17.31
N MET A 216 -4.27 8.90 -16.75
CA MET A 216 -3.38 9.97 -16.35
C MET A 216 -1.94 9.54 -16.61
N ASP A 217 -1.22 10.33 -17.41
CA ASP A 217 0.22 10.14 -17.61
C ASP A 217 1.03 10.86 -16.54
N SER A 218 2.20 10.35 -16.27
CA SER A 218 3.14 10.95 -15.34
C SER A 218 4.50 11.09 -16.02
N TYR A 219 4.94 12.30 -16.16
CA TYR A 219 6.23 12.69 -16.72
C TYR A 219 6.72 13.94 -16.00
N LEU A 220 8.00 14.26 -16.18
CA LEU A 220 8.62 15.44 -15.60
C LEU A 220 9.04 16.41 -16.72
N ARG A 221 8.62 17.65 -16.60
CA ARG A 221 9.01 18.78 -17.43
C ARG A 221 10.09 19.60 -16.75
N GLU A 222 10.69 20.51 -17.48
CA GLU A 222 11.79 21.35 -16.99
C GLU A 222 11.40 22.23 -15.79
N ASP A 223 10.16 22.74 -15.76
CA ASP A 223 9.65 23.62 -14.69
C ASP A 223 8.89 22.88 -13.56
N ASP A 224 8.79 21.57 -13.67
CA ASP A 224 7.92 20.80 -12.75
C ASP A 224 8.46 20.75 -11.31
N ALA A 225 9.78 20.89 -11.10
CA ALA A 225 10.34 20.98 -9.76
C ALA A 225 9.83 22.22 -9.00
N ARG A 226 9.78 23.37 -9.67
CA ARG A 226 9.26 24.63 -9.09
C ARG A 226 7.77 24.55 -8.81
N ARG A 227 7.01 23.98 -9.75
CA ARG A 227 5.55 23.85 -9.62
C ARG A 227 5.21 22.87 -8.48
N PHE A 228 5.89 21.75 -8.45
CA PHE A 228 5.72 20.77 -7.36
C PHE A 228 6.10 21.36 -6.00
N PHE A 229 7.24 22.06 -5.94
CA PHE A 229 7.69 22.73 -4.71
C PHE A 229 6.65 23.74 -4.20
N ALA A 230 6.15 24.60 -5.09
CA ALA A 230 5.14 25.59 -4.73
C ALA A 230 3.83 24.92 -4.24
N ASP A 231 3.45 23.79 -4.82
CA ASP A 231 2.26 23.05 -4.44
C ASP A 231 2.39 22.35 -3.07
N ILE A 232 3.59 21.86 -2.71
CA ILE A 232 3.81 21.16 -1.43
C ILE A 232 4.25 22.06 -0.29
N LEU A 233 4.81 23.23 -0.59
CA LEU A 233 5.37 24.14 0.43
C LEU A 233 4.37 24.46 1.56
N PRO A 234 3.08 24.80 1.30
CA PRO A 234 2.13 25.09 2.38
C PRO A 234 1.91 23.91 3.36
N PHE A 235 2.09 22.66 2.89
CA PHE A 235 2.02 21.48 3.75
C PHE A 235 3.29 21.33 4.57
N VAL A 236 4.44 21.53 3.93
CA VAL A 236 5.77 21.39 4.57
C VAL A 236 6.01 22.43 5.66
N GLU A 237 5.46 23.64 5.50
CA GLU A 237 5.53 24.72 6.50
C GLU A 237 4.61 24.49 7.72
N ASP A 238 3.64 23.58 7.62
CA ASP A 238 2.74 23.28 8.74
C ASP A 238 3.52 22.66 9.90
N ALA A 239 3.30 23.13 11.12
CA ALA A 239 3.99 22.65 12.31
C ALA A 239 3.75 21.16 12.60
N ARG A 240 2.67 20.57 12.05
CA ARG A 240 2.36 19.14 12.16
C ARG A 240 3.12 18.28 11.16
N TYR A 241 3.85 18.89 10.18
CA TYR A 241 4.54 18.12 9.16
C TYR A 241 5.70 17.32 9.78
N ILE A 242 5.75 16.01 9.50
CA ILE A 242 6.76 15.10 10.05
C ILE A 242 8.15 15.48 9.55
N ARG A 243 9.07 15.65 10.50
CA ARG A 243 10.48 15.94 10.25
C ARG A 243 11.36 14.86 10.85
N LEU A 244 12.49 14.59 10.21
CA LEU A 244 13.55 13.69 10.65
C LEU A 244 14.84 14.52 10.81
N ALA A 245 15.36 14.61 12.02
CA ALA A 245 16.50 15.49 12.34
C ALA A 245 16.29 16.92 11.77
N GLY A 246 15.10 17.49 11.98
CA GLY A 246 14.71 18.81 11.49
C GLY A 246 14.33 18.90 10.01
N ARG A 247 14.58 17.88 9.20
CA ARG A 247 14.33 17.84 7.76
C ARG A 247 12.93 17.30 7.44
N PRO A 248 12.08 18.02 6.64
CA PRO A 248 10.78 17.53 6.24
C PRO A 248 10.88 16.22 5.48
N LEU A 249 10.08 15.21 5.88
CA LEU A 249 10.04 13.91 5.20
C LEU A 249 9.17 13.97 3.95
N LEU A 250 9.76 13.72 2.78
CA LEU A 250 9.04 13.51 1.53
C LEU A 250 9.30 12.10 1.02
N GLN A 251 8.25 11.29 0.95
CA GLN A 251 8.33 9.99 0.31
C GLN A 251 8.01 10.10 -1.18
N ILE A 252 8.69 9.29 -2.00
CA ILE A 252 8.45 9.20 -3.43
C ILE A 252 8.17 7.74 -3.78
N TYR A 253 6.99 7.52 -4.36
CA TYR A 253 6.55 6.22 -4.79
C TYR A 253 6.81 6.03 -6.28
N HIS A 254 7.41 4.89 -6.70
CA HIS A 254 7.55 4.48 -8.09
C HIS A 254 8.48 5.35 -8.97
N VAL A 255 9.63 5.75 -8.46
CA VAL A 255 10.59 6.64 -9.15
C VAL A 255 11.06 6.15 -10.52
N ARG A 256 11.08 4.84 -10.75
CA ARG A 256 11.62 4.24 -11.98
C ARG A 256 10.76 4.44 -13.24
N GLN A 257 9.57 5.00 -13.11
CA GLN A 257 8.79 5.38 -14.28
C GLN A 257 9.41 6.56 -15.04
N PHE A 258 10.24 7.37 -14.38
CA PHE A 258 10.96 8.47 -15.01
C PHE A 258 12.33 8.01 -15.53
N PRO A 259 12.85 8.60 -16.63
CA PRO A 259 14.26 8.48 -16.97
C PRO A 259 15.11 8.97 -15.78
N HIS A 260 16.13 8.22 -15.42
CA HIS A 260 16.92 8.49 -14.21
C HIS A 260 17.53 9.89 -14.21
N ASP A 261 18.09 10.34 -15.32
CA ASP A 261 18.69 11.67 -15.45
C ASP A 261 17.67 12.80 -15.31
N VAL A 262 16.43 12.60 -15.82
CA VAL A 262 15.33 13.56 -15.67
C VAL A 262 14.89 13.64 -14.22
N TYR A 263 14.73 12.52 -13.56
CA TYR A 263 14.39 12.44 -12.15
C TYR A 263 15.45 13.09 -11.27
N MET A 264 16.75 12.83 -11.51
CA MET A 264 17.83 13.42 -10.73
C MET A 264 17.90 14.95 -10.89
N ARG A 265 17.69 15.50 -12.10
CA ARG A 265 17.60 16.96 -12.29
C ARG A 265 16.44 17.56 -11.49
N PHE A 266 15.26 16.96 -11.60
CA PHE A 266 14.08 17.39 -10.85
C PHE A 266 14.36 17.41 -9.34
N LEU A 267 14.97 16.34 -8.81
CA LEU A 267 15.26 16.22 -7.39
C LEU A 267 16.31 17.22 -6.91
N THR A 268 17.34 17.46 -7.73
CA THR A 268 18.37 18.48 -7.43
C THR A 268 17.73 19.87 -7.34
N GLU A 269 16.93 20.26 -8.35
CA GLU A 269 16.25 21.56 -8.34
C GLU A 269 15.25 21.67 -7.16
N LEU A 270 14.55 20.60 -6.83
CA LEU A 270 13.65 20.57 -5.68
C LEU A 270 14.39 20.84 -4.37
N GLN A 271 15.57 20.24 -4.17
CA GLN A 271 16.40 20.47 -2.98
C GLN A 271 16.98 21.88 -2.95
N GLU A 272 17.43 22.42 -4.09
CA GLU A 272 17.91 23.82 -4.20
C GLU A 272 16.81 24.83 -3.85
N LEU A 273 15.57 24.56 -4.23
CA LEU A 273 14.42 25.40 -3.87
C LEU A 273 14.16 25.35 -2.35
N ALA A 274 14.22 24.15 -1.76
CA ALA A 274 14.06 23.98 -0.32
C ALA A 274 15.17 24.68 0.47
N GLU A 275 16.43 24.64 -0.02
CA GLU A 275 17.57 25.33 0.61
C GLU A 275 17.40 26.85 0.62
N LYS A 276 16.75 27.44 -0.40
CA LYS A 276 16.42 28.88 -0.42
C LYS A 276 15.38 29.26 0.64
N GLU A 277 14.51 28.32 1.02
CA GLU A 277 13.55 28.47 2.14
C GLU A 277 14.13 28.05 3.50
N GLY A 278 15.43 27.73 3.56
CA GLY A 278 16.15 27.43 4.80
C GLY A 278 16.01 26.02 5.32
N PHE A 279 15.58 25.05 4.49
CA PHE A 279 15.54 23.64 4.87
C PHE A 279 16.01 22.73 3.73
N ARG A 280 16.15 21.44 4.02
CA ARG A 280 16.42 20.39 3.04
C ARG A 280 15.49 19.22 3.29
N PHE A 281 14.87 18.65 2.26
CA PHE A 281 14.05 17.45 2.42
C PHE A 281 14.88 16.26 2.87
N HIS A 282 14.29 15.43 3.72
CA HIS A 282 14.67 14.02 3.84
C HIS A 282 13.87 13.24 2.80
N ILE A 283 14.53 12.80 1.74
CA ILE A 283 13.91 12.04 0.66
C ILE A 283 13.94 10.54 0.99
N SER A 284 12.76 9.90 0.96
CA SER A 284 12.64 8.45 1.16
C SER A 284 11.93 7.82 -0.05
N ILE A 285 12.54 6.79 -0.65
CA ILE A 285 11.98 6.12 -1.82
C ILE A 285 11.33 4.81 -1.44
N ALA A 286 10.09 4.61 -1.89
CA ALA A 286 9.37 3.36 -1.70
C ALA A 286 9.96 2.23 -2.57
N LEU A 287 10.25 1.11 -1.94
CA LEU A 287 10.73 -0.10 -2.61
C LEU A 287 9.57 -0.84 -3.29
N THR A 288 9.33 -0.51 -4.54
CA THR A 288 8.26 -1.06 -5.37
C THR A 288 8.74 -2.25 -6.24
N ASN A 289 7.82 -3.01 -6.83
CA ASN A 289 8.17 -4.22 -7.58
C ASN A 289 9.08 -3.99 -8.79
N ASP A 290 9.02 -2.84 -9.43
CA ASP A 290 9.91 -2.47 -10.52
C ASP A 290 11.33 -2.22 -10.04
N MET A 291 11.52 -1.69 -8.84
CA MET A 291 12.83 -1.60 -8.17
C MET A 291 13.43 -3.00 -8.00
N TYR A 292 12.59 -3.99 -7.62
CA TYR A 292 13.03 -5.37 -7.40
C TYR A 292 13.27 -6.17 -8.68
N ALA A 293 12.65 -5.81 -9.79
CA ALA A 293 12.71 -6.60 -11.01
C ALA A 293 14.05 -6.48 -11.76
N GLU A 294 14.76 -5.37 -11.59
CA GLU A 294 15.92 -5.03 -12.41
C GLU A 294 17.20 -4.73 -11.62
N VAL A 295 17.12 -4.63 -10.30
CA VAL A 295 18.24 -4.27 -9.42
C VAL A 295 18.48 -5.39 -8.41
N ASP A 296 19.74 -5.70 -8.14
CA ASP A 296 20.12 -6.50 -6.98
C ASP A 296 20.00 -5.62 -5.73
N TYR A 297 18.96 -5.83 -4.92
CA TYR A 297 18.74 -4.98 -3.74
C TYR A 297 19.78 -5.18 -2.64
N THR A 298 20.61 -6.18 -2.72
CA THR A 298 21.73 -6.33 -1.79
C THR A 298 22.79 -5.27 -2.01
N SER A 299 22.81 -4.64 -3.19
CA SER A 299 23.80 -3.64 -3.60
C SER A 299 23.24 -2.23 -3.80
N ILE A 300 21.90 -2.05 -3.89
CA ILE A 300 21.30 -0.74 -4.12
C ILE A 300 21.43 0.17 -2.88
N GLN A 301 21.81 1.42 -3.12
CA GLN A 301 21.90 2.44 -2.07
C GLN A 301 20.89 3.56 -2.34
N PRO A 302 20.31 4.18 -1.28
CA PRO A 302 19.43 5.35 -1.45
C PRO A 302 20.09 6.48 -2.24
N ALA A 303 21.36 6.72 -2.01
CA ALA A 303 22.14 7.76 -2.68
C ALA A 303 22.20 7.60 -4.21
N ASP A 304 22.13 6.39 -4.74
CA ASP A 304 22.08 6.13 -6.19
C ASP A 304 20.84 6.76 -6.84
N TRP A 305 19.84 7.09 -6.04
CA TRP A 305 18.57 7.71 -6.42
C TRP A 305 18.39 9.10 -5.80
N GLY A 306 19.45 9.70 -5.29
CA GLY A 306 19.40 11.01 -4.63
C GLY A 306 18.57 11.03 -3.34
N ALA A 307 18.38 9.88 -2.72
CA ALA A 307 17.57 9.73 -1.52
C ALA A 307 18.45 9.56 -0.26
N ASP A 308 17.87 9.84 0.90
CA ASP A 308 18.48 9.64 2.21
C ASP A 308 18.16 8.26 2.78
N SER A 309 17.03 7.68 2.36
CA SER A 309 16.57 6.38 2.85
C SER A 309 15.68 5.68 1.81
N PHE A 310 15.53 4.38 1.98
CA PHE A 310 14.40 3.64 1.43
C PHE A 310 13.30 3.46 2.45
N VAL A 311 12.12 3.08 1.98
CA VAL A 311 11.01 2.55 2.81
C VAL A 311 10.48 1.27 2.17
N GLU A 312 10.35 0.21 2.96
CA GLU A 312 9.65 -1.00 2.51
C GLU A 312 8.21 -0.65 2.17
N PHE A 313 7.68 -1.25 1.11
CA PHE A 313 6.29 -1.02 0.69
C PHE A 313 5.59 -2.35 0.37
N PRO A 314 5.41 -3.24 1.38
CA PRO A 314 4.73 -4.51 1.16
C PRO A 314 3.27 -4.30 0.74
N PRO A 315 2.70 -5.21 -0.11
CA PRO A 315 3.29 -6.49 -0.51
C PRO A 315 4.32 -6.39 -1.64
N HIS A 316 4.73 -5.20 -2.07
CA HIS A 316 5.83 -5.05 -3.01
C HIS A 316 7.12 -5.60 -2.39
N GLY A 317 7.85 -6.35 -3.16
CA GLY A 317 9.21 -6.81 -2.89
C GLY A 317 9.43 -7.72 -1.69
N ARG A 318 8.81 -7.43 -0.54
CA ARG A 318 9.01 -8.25 0.67
C ARG A 318 8.49 -9.66 0.49
N LEU A 319 7.40 -9.78 -0.22
CA LEU A 319 6.78 -11.06 -0.49
C LEU A 319 7.17 -11.50 -1.89
N ARG A 320 8.35 -12.10 -2.03
CA ARG A 320 8.79 -12.68 -3.30
C ARG A 320 7.80 -13.74 -3.73
N PHE A 321 7.20 -13.56 -4.90
CA PHE A 321 6.22 -14.49 -5.45
C PHE A 321 6.78 -15.91 -5.64
N ASP A 322 8.12 -16.03 -5.78
CA ASP A 322 8.81 -17.32 -5.94
C ASP A 322 8.99 -18.04 -4.59
N ASP A 323 8.97 -17.32 -3.47
CA ASP A 323 9.23 -17.85 -2.13
C ASP A 323 7.95 -18.18 -1.36
N MET A 324 6.80 -17.67 -1.83
CA MET A 324 5.50 -17.89 -1.22
C MET A 324 4.76 -19.04 -1.89
N PRO A 325 4.33 -20.06 -1.14
CA PRO A 325 3.51 -21.12 -1.69
C PRO A 325 2.15 -20.57 -2.12
N ARG A 326 1.76 -20.87 -3.36
CA ARG A 326 0.37 -20.65 -3.78
C ARG A 326 -0.49 -21.74 -3.18
N ARG A 327 -1.57 -21.34 -2.55
CA ARG A 327 -2.60 -22.29 -2.12
C ARG A 327 -3.28 -22.93 -3.33
N ARG A 328 -3.30 -24.25 -3.34
CA ARG A 328 -3.95 -25.08 -4.38
C ARG A 328 -5.08 -25.93 -3.80
N ASP A 329 -5.18 -25.99 -2.50
CA ASP A 329 -6.16 -26.73 -1.70
C ASP A 329 -7.49 -25.99 -1.51
N ILE A 330 -7.73 -24.99 -2.33
CA ILE A 330 -8.82 -24.04 -2.15
C ILE A 330 -10.05 -24.51 -2.89
N ARG A 331 -11.20 -24.47 -2.20
CA ARG A 331 -12.50 -24.66 -2.80
C ARG A 331 -13.03 -23.31 -3.30
N PHE A 332 -13.08 -23.15 -4.61
CA PHE A 332 -13.54 -21.92 -5.23
C PHE A 332 -15.06 -21.82 -5.20
N VAL A 333 -15.57 -20.68 -4.73
CA VAL A 333 -16.96 -20.26 -4.86
C VAL A 333 -17.20 -19.69 -6.26
N ASN A 334 -16.27 -18.87 -6.73
CA ASN A 334 -16.26 -18.34 -8.09
C ASN A 334 -15.35 -19.17 -8.99
N PRO A 335 -15.88 -20.03 -9.90
CA PRO A 335 -15.07 -20.87 -10.77
C PRO A 335 -14.25 -20.08 -11.80
N CYS A 336 -14.60 -18.80 -12.02
CA CYS A 336 -13.88 -17.89 -12.93
C CYS A 336 -12.76 -17.13 -12.25
N PHE A 337 -12.47 -17.40 -10.99
CA PHE A 337 -11.38 -16.75 -10.29
C PHE A 337 -10.02 -17.33 -10.72
N HIS A 338 -9.22 -16.49 -11.34
CA HIS A 338 -7.84 -16.80 -11.77
C HIS A 338 -6.78 -15.99 -11.03
N GLY A 339 -7.17 -15.33 -9.95
CA GLY A 339 -6.26 -14.60 -9.07
C GLY A 339 -5.25 -15.52 -8.37
N LYS A 340 -4.33 -14.90 -7.67
CA LYS A 340 -3.29 -15.62 -6.94
C LYS A 340 -3.59 -15.55 -5.44
N ILE A 341 -3.58 -16.71 -4.79
CA ILE A 341 -3.76 -16.82 -3.36
C ILE A 341 -2.46 -17.34 -2.76
N TYR A 342 -1.86 -16.58 -1.87
CA TYR A 342 -0.61 -16.88 -1.22
C TYR A 342 -0.83 -17.20 0.26
N ASP A 343 -0.07 -18.18 0.75
CA ASP A 343 -0.09 -18.57 2.15
C ASP A 343 1.04 -17.86 2.92
N MET A 344 0.68 -17.02 3.87
CA MET A 344 1.62 -16.31 4.72
C MET A 344 2.18 -17.16 5.88
N ASN A 345 1.69 -18.39 6.09
CA ASN A 345 2.23 -19.26 7.14
C ASN A 345 3.75 -19.38 7.05
N VAL A 346 4.29 -19.66 5.85
CA VAL A 346 5.73 -19.82 5.64
C VAL A 346 6.51 -18.56 6.01
N PHE A 347 5.96 -17.36 5.72
CA PHE A 347 6.56 -16.09 6.08
C PHE A 347 6.69 -15.93 7.60
N PHE A 348 5.65 -16.29 8.33
CA PHE A 348 5.65 -16.21 9.80
C PHE A 348 6.45 -17.35 10.46
N GLU A 349 6.33 -18.59 10.01
CA GLU A 349 7.06 -19.75 10.52
C GLU A 349 8.57 -19.61 10.37
N LYS A 350 9.01 -19.08 9.21
CA LYS A 350 10.43 -18.79 8.93
C LYS A 350 10.89 -17.45 9.48
N ARG A 351 10.04 -16.72 10.16
CA ARG A 351 10.32 -15.39 10.74
C ARG A 351 10.93 -14.41 9.73
N GLN A 352 10.52 -14.50 8.46
CA GLN A 352 11.05 -13.65 7.39
C GLN A 352 10.78 -12.15 7.61
N TYR A 353 9.83 -11.85 8.48
CA TYR A 353 9.50 -10.48 8.89
C TYR A 353 10.56 -9.82 9.79
N GLU A 354 11.51 -10.56 10.34
CA GLU A 354 12.52 -10.02 11.25
C GLU A 354 13.65 -9.28 10.54
N SER A 355 13.98 -9.72 9.33
CA SER A 355 15.08 -9.13 8.57
C SER A 355 14.61 -8.01 7.64
N PRO A 356 15.38 -6.91 7.49
CA PRO A 356 15.12 -5.92 6.46
C PRO A 356 15.33 -6.50 5.08
N LEU A 357 14.70 -5.88 4.05
CA LEU A 357 14.85 -6.31 2.66
C LEU A 357 16.16 -5.89 2.04
N VAL A 358 16.61 -4.70 2.39
CA VAL A 358 17.83 -4.09 1.86
C VAL A 358 18.77 -3.77 3.01
N GLN A 359 20.04 -3.72 2.72
CA GLN A 359 21.03 -3.17 3.66
C GLN A 359 21.04 -1.65 3.57
N GLY A 360 21.45 -0.98 4.65
CA GLY A 360 21.46 0.48 4.73
C GLY A 360 20.19 1.07 5.33
N LYS A 361 20.01 2.38 5.15
CA LYS A 361 18.90 3.12 5.77
C LYS A 361 17.59 2.82 5.07
N CYS A 362 16.79 1.96 5.67
CA CYS A 362 15.50 1.54 5.14
C CYS A 362 14.45 1.44 6.24
N PHE A 363 13.42 2.29 6.18
CA PHE A 363 12.28 2.21 7.09
C PHE A 363 11.47 0.96 6.84
N ARG A 364 11.08 0.30 7.94
CA ARG A 364 10.28 -0.92 7.89
C ARG A 364 8.81 -0.60 7.70
N THR A 365 8.10 -1.48 7.00
CA THR A 365 6.66 -1.36 6.81
C THR A 365 5.98 -2.71 7.01
N VAL A 366 4.80 -2.67 7.61
CA VAL A 366 3.90 -3.82 7.76
C VAL A 366 2.57 -3.55 7.06
N PHE A 367 1.76 -4.59 6.85
CA PHE A 367 0.36 -4.42 6.44
C PHE A 367 -0.56 -5.35 7.23
N PRO A 368 -1.80 -4.90 7.58
CA PRO A 368 -2.71 -5.71 8.38
C PRO A 368 -3.29 -6.87 7.59
N ALA A 369 -3.57 -6.67 6.33
CA ALA A 369 -4.07 -7.66 5.39
C ALA A 369 -3.80 -7.20 3.96
N TRP A 370 -3.97 -8.12 2.99
CA TRP A 370 -3.94 -7.76 1.57
C TRP A 370 -4.88 -8.66 0.77
N ASP A 371 -5.85 -8.04 0.16
CA ASP A 371 -6.83 -8.67 -0.70
C ASP A 371 -7.42 -7.66 -1.69
N ASN A 372 -6.86 -7.61 -2.88
CA ASN A 372 -7.33 -6.65 -3.89
C ASN A 372 -8.36 -7.24 -4.86
N THR A 373 -9.12 -8.26 -4.43
CA THR A 373 -10.19 -8.87 -5.25
C THR A 373 -11.30 -7.89 -5.55
N ALA A 374 -11.61 -6.96 -4.65
CA ALA A 374 -12.59 -5.90 -4.86
C ALA A 374 -12.20 -4.97 -6.03
N ARG A 375 -10.90 -4.69 -6.19
CA ARG A 375 -10.35 -3.83 -7.25
C ARG A 375 -10.01 -4.61 -8.52
N LYS A 376 -9.31 -5.73 -8.42
CA LYS A 376 -8.79 -6.52 -9.55
C LYS A 376 -9.73 -7.65 -10.00
N TRP A 377 -10.71 -7.92 -9.19
CA TRP A 377 -11.72 -8.94 -9.41
C TRP A 377 -11.14 -10.32 -9.77
N GLN A 378 -11.58 -10.93 -10.91
CA GLN A 378 -11.34 -12.34 -11.18
C GLN A 378 -9.95 -12.68 -11.74
N THR A 379 -9.27 -11.79 -12.46
CA THR A 379 -8.18 -12.20 -13.35
C THR A 379 -6.77 -11.90 -12.86
N SER A 380 -6.58 -10.83 -12.09
CA SER A 380 -5.24 -10.39 -11.67
C SER A 380 -5.16 -10.07 -10.17
N ALA A 381 -6.18 -10.46 -9.43
CA ALA A 381 -6.21 -10.26 -7.99
C ALA A 381 -5.13 -11.06 -7.26
N MET A 382 -4.69 -10.52 -6.13
CA MET A 382 -3.78 -11.18 -5.20
C MET A 382 -4.39 -11.13 -3.80
N VAL A 383 -4.39 -12.29 -3.14
CA VAL A 383 -4.86 -12.45 -1.77
C VAL A 383 -3.74 -13.10 -0.95
N TYR A 384 -3.42 -12.51 0.18
CA TYR A 384 -2.53 -13.10 1.17
C TYR A 384 -3.36 -13.60 2.35
N THR A 385 -3.40 -14.91 2.52
CA THR A 385 -4.15 -15.58 3.59
C THR A 385 -3.28 -15.82 4.82
N ASN A 386 -3.92 -16.12 5.96
CA ASN A 386 -3.24 -16.44 7.22
C ASN A 386 -2.46 -15.25 7.84
N ILE A 387 -2.91 -14.04 7.56
CA ILE A 387 -2.54 -12.86 8.33
C ILE A 387 -3.66 -12.63 9.34
N THR A 388 -3.36 -12.84 10.62
CA THR A 388 -4.28 -12.53 11.73
C THR A 388 -3.84 -11.24 12.43
N PRO A 389 -4.71 -10.62 13.24
CA PRO A 389 -4.30 -9.46 14.04
C PRO A 389 -3.06 -9.74 14.91
N GLU A 390 -2.95 -10.92 15.52
CA GLU A 390 -1.81 -11.31 16.35
C GLU A 390 -0.51 -11.40 15.52
N ARG A 391 -0.57 -12.00 14.33
CA ARG A 391 0.58 -12.10 13.41
C ARG A 391 1.01 -10.73 12.88
N TYR A 392 0.05 -9.89 12.57
CA TYR A 392 0.32 -8.48 12.26
C TYR A 392 1.03 -7.79 13.43
N GLY A 393 0.52 -7.96 14.66
CA GLY A 393 1.12 -7.40 15.86
C GLY A 393 2.55 -7.88 16.11
N GLN A 394 2.83 -9.19 15.90
CA GLN A 394 4.19 -9.77 15.96
C GLN A 394 5.13 -9.15 14.93
N TRP A 395 4.64 -8.97 13.70
CA TRP A 395 5.42 -8.34 12.64
C TRP A 395 5.71 -6.87 12.95
N LEU A 396 4.71 -6.12 13.39
CA LEU A 396 4.87 -4.73 13.80
C LEU A 396 5.87 -4.60 14.97
N GLU A 397 5.76 -5.44 16.00
CA GLU A 397 6.70 -5.46 17.13
C GLU A 397 8.13 -5.69 16.65
N SER A 398 8.35 -6.65 15.76
CA SER A 398 9.68 -6.90 15.18
C SER A 398 10.23 -5.69 14.43
N CYS A 399 9.38 -5.00 13.64
CA CYS A 399 9.78 -3.78 12.95
C CYS A 399 10.11 -2.64 13.91
N LEU A 400 9.34 -2.47 14.99
CA LEU A 400 9.59 -1.46 16.02
C LEU A 400 10.92 -1.73 16.75
N ARG A 401 11.16 -2.96 17.18
CA ARG A 401 12.44 -3.35 17.83
C ARG A 401 13.64 -3.13 16.91
N TYR A 402 13.55 -3.56 15.65
CA TYR A 402 14.59 -3.31 14.67
C TYR A 402 14.87 -1.81 14.53
N THR A 403 13.83 -1.00 14.38
CA THR A 403 13.96 0.44 14.20
C THR A 403 14.58 1.12 15.42
N GLN A 404 14.17 0.70 16.64
CA GLN A 404 14.70 1.22 17.89
C GLN A 404 16.23 0.98 18.04
N HIS A 405 16.72 -0.13 17.49
CA HIS A 405 18.14 -0.48 17.57
C HIS A 405 18.99 0.08 16.41
N SER A 406 18.33 0.38 15.27
CA SER A 406 19.04 0.69 14.02
C SER A 406 19.05 2.17 13.65
N PHE A 407 18.21 2.99 14.31
CA PHE A 407 18.04 4.41 13.97
C PHE A 407 18.16 5.30 15.22
N ASP A 408 18.66 6.51 15.00
CA ASP A 408 18.64 7.56 16.02
C ASP A 408 17.18 7.92 16.39
N ALA A 409 16.97 8.34 17.63
CA ALA A 409 15.62 8.54 18.19
C ALA A 409 14.72 9.46 17.34
N GLU A 410 15.29 10.50 16.72
CA GLU A 410 14.54 11.44 15.86
C GLU A 410 14.12 10.84 14.52
N GLU A 411 14.75 9.73 14.10
CA GLU A 411 14.52 9.07 12.82
C GLU A 411 13.76 7.74 12.94
N GLN A 412 13.34 7.38 14.15
CA GLN A 412 12.64 6.10 14.39
C GLN A 412 11.21 6.12 13.88
N LEU A 413 11.02 5.63 12.65
CA LEU A 413 9.72 5.47 12.00
C LEU A 413 9.49 4.02 11.56
N VAL A 414 8.26 3.56 11.76
CA VAL A 414 7.74 2.33 11.17
C VAL A 414 6.43 2.67 10.45
N PHE A 415 6.27 2.15 9.23
CA PHE A 415 5.08 2.44 8.43
C PHE A 415 4.08 1.30 8.46
N VAL A 416 2.79 1.63 8.25
CA VAL A 416 1.71 0.66 8.06
C VAL A 416 1.01 0.94 6.75
N ASN A 417 0.92 -0.06 5.89
CA ASN A 417 0.17 0.01 4.63
C ASN A 417 -1.14 -0.77 4.79
N ALA A 418 -2.29 -0.13 5.16
CA ALA A 418 -2.48 1.30 5.30
C ALA A 418 -3.48 1.60 6.41
N TRP A 419 -3.83 2.88 6.59
CA TRP A 419 -4.95 3.28 7.43
C TRP A 419 -6.27 2.82 6.80
N ASN A 420 -6.47 3.12 5.50
CA ASN A 420 -7.77 3.02 4.84
C ASN A 420 -7.74 2.52 3.37
N GLU A 421 -6.86 1.61 3.00
CA GLU A 421 -6.86 0.98 1.67
C GLU A 421 -7.91 -0.15 1.57
N TRP A 422 -9.18 0.22 1.68
CA TRP A 422 -10.34 -0.71 1.69
C TRP A 422 -10.46 -1.54 0.41
N GLY A 423 -10.20 -0.94 -0.76
CA GLY A 423 -10.25 -1.65 -2.04
C GLY A 423 -9.14 -2.69 -2.24
N GLU A 424 -8.11 -2.64 -1.39
CA GLU A 424 -7.00 -3.61 -1.34
C GLU A 424 -7.06 -4.49 -0.09
N GLY A 425 -8.10 -4.30 0.74
CA GLY A 425 -8.26 -5.03 1.99
C GLY A 425 -7.15 -4.77 3.00
N ALA A 426 -6.42 -3.66 2.85
CA ALA A 426 -5.31 -3.26 3.69
C ALA A 426 -5.71 -2.03 4.51
N HIS A 427 -6.40 -2.23 5.62
CA HIS A 427 -6.90 -1.15 6.45
C HIS A 427 -6.73 -1.42 7.94
N LEU A 428 -6.37 -0.39 8.71
CA LEU A 428 -6.39 -0.39 10.17
C LEU A 428 -7.74 0.04 10.72
N GLU A 429 -8.52 0.79 9.94
CA GLU A 429 -9.87 1.19 10.33
C GLU A 429 -10.69 -0.04 10.71
N PRO A 430 -11.51 0.05 11.80
CA PRO A 430 -12.31 -1.07 12.27
C PRO A 430 -13.31 -1.59 11.24
N ASP A 431 -13.43 -2.89 11.10
CA ASP A 431 -14.41 -3.57 10.26
C ASP A 431 -15.39 -4.43 11.06
N ILE A 432 -16.47 -4.87 10.42
CA ILE A 432 -17.52 -5.67 11.09
C ILE A 432 -17.04 -7.06 11.54
N TYR A 433 -15.92 -7.58 10.99
CA TYR A 433 -15.43 -8.91 11.29
C TYR A 433 -14.40 -8.91 12.43
N TYR A 434 -13.38 -8.04 12.33
CA TYR A 434 -12.30 -7.95 13.31
C TYR A 434 -12.54 -6.89 14.37
N GLY A 435 -13.48 -5.94 14.16
CA GLY A 435 -13.64 -4.78 15.03
C GLY A 435 -12.33 -3.99 15.12
N TYR A 436 -11.87 -3.75 16.32
CA TYR A 436 -10.64 -3.01 16.64
C TYR A 436 -9.40 -3.90 16.80
N ALA A 437 -9.44 -5.17 16.36
CA ALA A 437 -8.37 -6.12 16.64
C ALA A 437 -7.00 -5.66 16.11
N TYR A 438 -6.91 -5.16 14.89
CA TYR A 438 -5.65 -4.65 14.32
C TYR A 438 -5.13 -3.41 15.04
N LEU A 439 -6.01 -2.50 15.41
CA LEU A 439 -5.66 -1.33 16.24
C LEU A 439 -5.19 -1.77 17.64
N THR A 440 -5.88 -2.74 18.25
CA THR A 440 -5.51 -3.30 19.55
C THR A 440 -4.11 -3.94 19.51
N GLU A 441 -3.80 -4.69 18.46
CA GLU A 441 -2.47 -5.27 18.30
C GLU A 441 -1.39 -4.22 17.98
N THR A 442 -1.75 -3.13 17.28
CA THR A 442 -0.85 -1.98 17.12
C THR A 442 -0.45 -1.41 18.48
N ARG A 443 -1.45 -1.11 19.33
CA ARG A 443 -1.21 -0.63 20.70
C ARG A 443 -0.36 -1.60 21.53
N ARG A 444 -0.70 -2.88 21.49
CA ARG A 444 0.04 -3.92 22.22
C ARG A 444 1.50 -4.04 21.77
N ALA A 445 1.75 -3.98 20.47
CA ALA A 445 3.11 -4.02 19.93
C ALA A 445 3.95 -2.85 20.44
N ILE A 446 3.39 -1.63 20.45
CA ILE A 446 4.06 -0.45 20.99
C ILE A 446 4.31 -0.59 22.49
N GLN A 447 3.33 -1.05 23.27
CA GLN A 447 3.48 -1.27 24.71
C GLN A 447 4.58 -2.29 25.05
N ARG A 448 4.65 -3.40 24.29
CA ARG A 448 5.71 -4.41 24.48
C ARG A 448 7.12 -3.88 24.21
N VAL A 449 7.26 -2.98 23.23
CA VAL A 449 8.56 -2.37 22.92
C VAL A 449 8.94 -1.29 23.92
N SER A 450 7.98 -0.48 24.38
CA SER A 450 8.19 0.58 25.37
C SER A 450 8.48 0.02 26.78
N GLY A 451 7.88 -1.12 27.16
CA GLY A 451 8.02 -1.72 28.49
C GLY A 451 9.36 -2.44 28.72
N ASN A 452 10.01 -2.90 27.66
CA ASN A 452 11.31 -3.61 27.75
C ASN A 452 12.55 -2.69 27.71
N SER A 453 12.38 -1.39 27.81
CA SER A 453 13.50 -0.40 27.81
C SER A 453 14.28 -0.39 29.15
N HIS A 454 14.01 -1.32 30.07
CA HIS A 454 14.60 -1.39 31.40
C HIS A 454 15.20 -2.76 31.77
N SER A 455 15.58 -3.62 30.79
CA SER A 455 16.32 -4.84 31.08
C SER A 455 17.67 -4.87 30.36
#